data_c1e5aa40c50229bc881dcbd602b523f2
#
_entry.id   c1e5aa40c50229bc881dcbd602b523f2
#
_cell.length_a   1.000
_cell.length_b   1.000
_cell.length_c   1.000
_cell.angle_alpha   90.00
_cell.angle_beta   90.00
_cell.angle_gamma   90.00
#
_symmetry.space_group_name_H-M   'P 1'
#
loop_
_entity.id
_entity.type
_entity.pdbx_description
1 polymer ?
#
loop_
_entity_poly.entity_id
_entity_poly.type
_entity_poly.pdbx_seq_one_letter_code
_entity_poly.pdbx_strand_id
1 'polypeptide(L)'
;VEIELDDPEVANYLGEKSWEQIRDDVELLGAGRDFDMEAVQNGTLSPVFFGSALSTFGVEPFLESFLKMTTSPLARTSDEGVIDPIEEGFSAFVFKIQANMNKAHRDRLAFMRICSGKFERDSEVYHVQGGKKMRLSQPQQIMAAEREIVEEAYAGDIIGVFDPGVFSIGDTITMPGKKFRYSGIPPFEPEHFMSVRPKDTMKRKQFIKGIEQIAQEGAIQIFKIPGYGLEEAIIGVVGTLQFDVFRYRMQSEYGVELYMSPLPYEHLRFILECPVPVNQLDLANGTKVLEDYRGCFSTVFQDFKMFSLKYCLKIIP
;
A
#
# COMPACT_ATOMS: atom_id res chain seq x y z
N VAL A 1 -29.40 3.15 -25.59
CA VAL A 1 -29.24 3.85 -26.89
C VAL A 1 -27.98 4.67 -26.77
N GLU A 2 -27.01 4.44 -27.63
CA GLU A 2 -25.82 5.29 -27.79
C GLU A 2 -26.17 6.36 -28.81
N ILE A 3 -26.07 7.61 -28.43
CA ILE A 3 -26.36 8.77 -29.27
C ILE A 3 -25.21 9.75 -29.08
N GLU A 4 -24.69 10.28 -30.18
CA GLU A 4 -23.70 11.35 -30.17
C GLU A 4 -24.29 12.60 -29.50
N LEU A 5 -23.50 13.33 -28.73
CA LEU A 5 -23.96 14.50 -27.98
C LEU A 5 -24.50 15.60 -28.90
N ASP A 6 -23.99 15.70 -30.13
CA ASP A 6 -24.39 16.69 -31.13
C ASP A 6 -25.66 16.28 -31.90
N ASP A 7 -26.19 15.07 -31.65
CA ASP A 7 -27.42 14.60 -32.30
C ASP A 7 -28.64 15.33 -31.71
N PRO A 8 -29.44 15.99 -32.53
CA PRO A 8 -30.67 16.67 -32.09
C PRO A 8 -31.67 15.77 -31.37
N GLU A 9 -31.63 14.47 -31.60
CA GLU A 9 -32.51 13.51 -30.93
C GLU A 9 -32.19 13.42 -29.39
N VAL A 10 -31.02 13.81 -28.94
CA VAL A 10 -30.68 13.84 -27.50
C VAL A 10 -31.66 14.70 -26.72
N ALA A 11 -32.10 15.82 -27.29
CA ALA A 11 -33.09 16.70 -26.67
C ALA A 11 -34.45 16.01 -26.43
N ASN A 12 -34.83 15.05 -27.30
CA ASN A 12 -36.08 14.28 -27.15
C ASN A 12 -36.03 13.33 -25.93
N TYR A 13 -34.84 12.84 -25.55
CA TYR A 13 -34.64 11.93 -24.41
C TYR A 13 -34.43 12.67 -23.10
N LEU A 14 -33.68 13.76 -23.12
CA LEU A 14 -33.27 14.49 -21.92
C LEU A 14 -34.08 15.77 -21.65
N GLY A 15 -34.78 16.28 -22.65
CA GLY A 15 -35.37 17.61 -22.68
C GLY A 15 -34.35 18.71 -23.06
N GLU A 16 -34.81 19.74 -23.75
CA GLU A 16 -33.94 20.82 -24.30
C GLU A 16 -33.02 21.43 -23.25
N LYS A 17 -33.54 21.78 -22.07
CA LYS A 17 -32.79 22.43 -21.02
C LYS A 17 -31.65 21.57 -20.46
N SER A 18 -31.90 20.28 -20.30
CA SER A 18 -30.86 19.35 -19.80
C SER A 18 -29.83 19.07 -20.88
N TRP A 19 -30.23 19.00 -22.12
CA TRP A 19 -29.31 18.83 -23.25
C TRP A 19 -28.40 20.04 -23.42
N GLU A 20 -28.92 21.27 -23.38
CA GLU A 20 -28.10 22.49 -23.41
C GLU A 20 -27.10 22.53 -22.29
N GLN A 21 -27.51 22.20 -21.06
CA GLN A 21 -26.60 22.19 -19.89
C GLN A 21 -25.50 21.16 -20.07
N ILE A 22 -25.82 19.92 -20.50
CA ILE A 22 -24.80 18.88 -20.69
C ILE A 22 -23.82 19.29 -21.80
N ARG A 23 -24.31 19.89 -22.86
CA ARG A 23 -23.45 20.37 -23.96
C ARG A 23 -22.47 21.45 -23.48
N ASP A 24 -22.98 22.43 -22.74
CA ASP A 24 -22.13 23.49 -22.17
C ASP A 24 -21.11 22.93 -21.19
N ASP A 25 -21.49 21.95 -20.34
CA ASP A 25 -20.59 21.27 -19.40
C ASP A 25 -19.50 20.47 -20.15
N VAL A 26 -19.83 19.77 -21.23
CA VAL A 26 -18.87 19.01 -22.06
C VAL A 26 -17.93 19.95 -22.80
N GLU A 27 -18.43 21.08 -23.34
CA GLU A 27 -17.61 22.10 -23.98
C GLU A 27 -16.59 22.68 -22.96
N LEU A 28 -17.04 22.95 -21.74
CA LEU A 28 -16.18 23.45 -20.66
C LEU A 28 -15.10 22.41 -20.28
N LEU A 29 -15.45 21.14 -20.21
CA LEU A 29 -14.48 20.05 -19.94
C LEU A 29 -13.48 19.90 -21.10
N GLY A 30 -13.94 19.97 -22.37
CA GLY A 30 -13.07 19.90 -23.55
C GLY A 30 -12.09 21.07 -23.67
N ALA A 31 -12.40 22.22 -23.10
CA ALA A 31 -11.47 23.35 -23.02
C ALA A 31 -10.29 23.11 -22.05
N GLY A 32 -10.39 22.09 -21.19
CA GLY A 32 -9.36 21.78 -20.19
C GLY A 32 -8.20 20.98 -20.78
N ARG A 33 -8.42 19.72 -21.06
CA ARG A 33 -7.39 18.80 -21.59
C ARG A 33 -8.03 17.69 -22.43
N ASP A 34 -7.52 17.51 -23.62
CA ASP A 34 -7.96 16.43 -24.48
C ASP A 34 -7.58 15.05 -23.91
N PHE A 35 -8.36 14.04 -24.25
CA PHE A 35 -8.05 12.66 -23.93
C PHE A 35 -6.85 12.20 -24.75
N ASP A 36 -5.81 11.74 -24.02
CA ASP A 36 -4.57 11.25 -24.59
C ASP A 36 -4.31 9.82 -24.09
N MET A 37 -4.44 8.86 -25.01
CA MET A 37 -4.26 7.44 -24.72
C MET A 37 -2.84 7.12 -24.24
N GLU A 38 -1.83 7.75 -24.82
CA GLU A 38 -0.43 7.54 -24.42
C GLU A 38 -0.19 8.06 -22.99
N ALA A 39 -0.76 9.23 -22.69
CA ALA A 39 -0.68 9.79 -21.33
C ALA A 39 -1.41 8.92 -20.29
N VAL A 40 -2.53 8.28 -20.67
CA VAL A 40 -3.21 7.29 -19.81
C VAL A 40 -2.34 6.05 -19.59
N GLN A 41 -1.78 5.48 -20.64
CA GLN A 41 -0.94 4.29 -20.56
C GLN A 41 0.36 4.54 -19.76
N ASN A 42 0.91 5.75 -19.84
CA ASN A 42 2.07 6.18 -19.06
C ASN A 42 1.74 6.64 -17.63
N GLY A 43 0.44 6.66 -17.25
CA GLY A 43 -0.01 7.02 -15.91
C GLY A 43 0.07 8.52 -15.59
N THR A 44 0.24 9.39 -16.59
CA THR A 44 0.27 10.85 -16.44
C THR A 44 -1.10 11.51 -16.60
N LEU A 45 -2.08 10.76 -17.09
CA LEU A 45 -3.48 11.15 -17.21
C LEU A 45 -4.38 10.06 -16.64
N SER A 46 -5.34 10.44 -15.79
CA SER A 46 -6.34 9.52 -15.23
C SER A 46 -7.67 9.71 -15.94
N PRO A 47 -8.19 8.69 -16.67
CA PRO A 47 -9.52 8.75 -17.27
C PRO A 47 -10.60 8.66 -16.20
N VAL A 48 -11.70 9.40 -16.40
CA VAL A 48 -12.86 9.42 -15.51
C VAL A 48 -14.08 8.90 -16.25
N PHE A 49 -14.79 7.95 -15.62
CA PHE A 49 -16.02 7.36 -16.11
C PHE A 49 -17.16 7.57 -15.12
N PHE A 50 -18.32 7.88 -15.61
CA PHE A 50 -19.54 7.98 -14.81
C PHE A 50 -20.38 6.73 -15.01
N GLY A 51 -20.74 6.09 -13.91
CA GLY A 51 -21.52 4.85 -13.95
C GLY A 51 -22.17 4.51 -12.62
N SER A 52 -23.06 3.54 -12.66
CA SER A 52 -23.72 2.98 -11.48
C SER A 52 -23.71 1.46 -11.55
N ALA A 53 -22.98 0.82 -10.66
CA ALA A 53 -22.95 -0.64 -10.56
C ALA A 53 -24.33 -1.21 -10.20
N LEU A 54 -25.12 -0.49 -9.40
CA LEU A 54 -26.45 -0.94 -8.98
C LEU A 54 -27.45 -1.05 -10.15
N SER A 55 -27.42 -0.10 -11.07
CA SER A 55 -28.27 -0.07 -12.25
C SER A 55 -27.59 -0.57 -13.52
N THR A 56 -26.32 -0.99 -13.43
CA THR A 56 -25.45 -1.36 -14.55
C THR A 56 -25.23 -0.25 -15.59
N PHE A 57 -25.64 1.00 -15.27
CA PHE A 57 -25.44 2.14 -16.14
C PHE A 57 -23.95 2.44 -16.35
N GLY A 58 -23.52 2.58 -17.59
CA GLY A 58 -22.16 2.95 -17.96
C GLY A 58 -21.09 1.85 -17.74
N VAL A 59 -21.47 0.65 -17.28
CA VAL A 59 -20.51 -0.43 -16.97
C VAL A 59 -19.92 -1.01 -18.26
N GLU A 60 -20.74 -1.27 -19.27
CA GLU A 60 -20.29 -1.85 -20.54
C GLU A 60 -19.33 -0.91 -21.30
N PRO A 61 -19.66 0.37 -21.54
CA PRO A 61 -18.74 1.33 -22.15
C PRO A 61 -17.44 1.52 -21.35
N PHE A 62 -17.52 1.47 -20.01
CA PHE A 62 -16.34 1.49 -19.17
C PHE A 62 -15.43 0.27 -19.43
N LEU A 63 -15.99 -0.94 -19.45
CA LEU A 63 -15.21 -2.16 -19.66
C LEU A 63 -14.58 -2.19 -21.07
N GLU A 64 -15.31 -1.78 -22.10
CA GLU A 64 -14.76 -1.69 -23.45
C GLU A 64 -13.59 -0.70 -23.54
N SER A 65 -13.76 0.46 -22.92
CA SER A 65 -12.69 1.47 -22.86
C SER A 65 -11.51 0.99 -22.03
N PHE A 66 -11.77 0.35 -20.89
CA PHE A 66 -10.76 -0.24 -20.03
C PHE A 66 -9.88 -1.25 -20.77
N LEU A 67 -10.49 -2.16 -21.55
CA LEU A 67 -9.76 -3.12 -22.36
C LEU A 67 -8.83 -2.47 -23.39
N LYS A 68 -9.20 -1.32 -23.94
CA LYS A 68 -8.36 -0.56 -24.87
C LYS A 68 -7.23 0.20 -24.19
N MET A 69 -7.45 0.63 -22.95
CA MET A 69 -6.49 1.42 -22.17
C MET A 69 -5.45 0.55 -21.42
N THR A 70 -5.78 -0.72 -21.12
CA THR A 70 -4.88 -1.61 -20.41
C THR A 70 -3.67 -1.98 -21.26
N THR A 71 -2.50 -2.00 -20.61
CA THR A 71 -1.25 -2.43 -21.24
C THR A 71 -0.88 -3.85 -20.78
N SER A 72 -0.02 -4.51 -21.53
CA SER A 72 0.72 -5.67 -21.03
C SER A 72 1.57 -5.30 -19.81
N PRO A 73 2.00 -6.27 -18.99
CA PRO A 73 2.88 -6.00 -17.87
C PRO A 73 4.11 -5.19 -18.30
N LEU A 74 4.35 -4.09 -17.61
CA LEU A 74 5.47 -3.20 -17.91
C LEU A 74 6.74 -3.67 -17.21
N ALA A 75 7.88 -3.34 -17.82
CA ALA A 75 9.21 -3.56 -17.26
C ALA A 75 9.36 -2.83 -15.91
N ARG A 76 10.10 -3.42 -14.97
CA ARG A 76 10.29 -2.89 -13.63
C ARG A 76 11.76 -2.59 -13.33
N THR A 77 12.01 -1.44 -12.71
CA THR A 77 13.35 -1.04 -12.31
C THR A 77 13.82 -1.80 -11.08
N SER A 78 15.07 -2.28 -11.15
CA SER A 78 15.80 -2.89 -10.04
C SER A 78 17.12 -2.13 -9.79
N ASP A 79 17.85 -2.50 -8.75
CA ASP A 79 19.20 -1.98 -8.45
C ASP A 79 20.26 -2.42 -9.47
N GLU A 80 20.00 -3.46 -10.26
CA GLU A 80 20.88 -3.92 -11.35
C GLU A 80 20.41 -3.46 -12.74
N GLY A 81 19.30 -2.72 -12.85
CA GLY A 81 18.74 -2.22 -14.10
C GLY A 81 17.27 -2.53 -14.27
N VAL A 82 16.79 -2.39 -15.51
CA VAL A 82 15.39 -2.65 -15.86
C VAL A 82 15.22 -4.13 -16.19
N ILE A 83 14.23 -4.76 -15.56
CA ILE A 83 13.87 -6.16 -15.77
C ILE A 83 12.64 -6.21 -16.67
N ASP A 84 12.76 -6.87 -17.82
CA ASP A 84 11.69 -7.04 -18.78
C ASP A 84 10.79 -8.22 -18.37
N PRO A 85 9.45 -8.10 -18.45
CA PRO A 85 8.51 -9.20 -18.16
C PRO A 85 8.75 -10.48 -18.97
N ILE A 86 9.27 -10.36 -20.19
CA ILE A 86 9.54 -11.51 -21.08
C ILE A 86 10.89 -12.19 -20.82
N GLU A 87 11.70 -11.71 -19.87
CA GLU A 87 12.92 -12.42 -19.47
C GLU A 87 12.58 -13.81 -18.92
N GLU A 88 13.38 -14.82 -19.28
CA GLU A 88 13.16 -16.21 -18.84
C GLU A 88 13.29 -16.41 -17.33
N GLY A 89 14.07 -15.57 -16.67
CA GLY A 89 14.34 -15.68 -15.23
C GLY A 89 13.15 -15.26 -14.38
N PHE A 90 12.63 -16.18 -13.57
CA PHE A 90 11.56 -15.85 -12.60
C PHE A 90 11.99 -14.77 -11.62
N SER A 91 11.13 -13.77 -11.49
CA SER A 91 11.19 -12.80 -10.40
C SER A 91 9.80 -12.32 -9.98
N ALA A 92 9.65 -12.02 -8.71
CA ALA A 92 8.39 -11.54 -8.13
C ALA A 92 8.66 -10.49 -7.06
N PHE A 93 7.63 -9.73 -6.75
CA PHE A 93 7.65 -8.64 -5.78
C PHE A 93 6.48 -8.75 -4.81
N VAL A 94 6.78 -8.76 -3.51
CA VAL A 94 5.76 -8.79 -2.45
C VAL A 94 5.16 -7.40 -2.29
N PHE A 95 3.89 -7.22 -2.62
CA PHE A 95 3.23 -5.93 -2.53
C PHE A 95 2.19 -5.84 -1.42
N LYS A 96 1.74 -6.99 -0.89
CA LYS A 96 0.73 -7.04 0.17
C LYS A 96 0.97 -8.24 1.08
N ILE A 97 0.75 -8.05 2.36
CA ILE A 97 0.65 -9.12 3.35
C ILE A 97 -0.71 -9.02 4.00
N GLN A 98 -1.35 -10.15 4.22
CA GLN A 98 -2.63 -10.22 4.91
C GLN A 98 -2.64 -11.40 5.87
N ALA A 99 -2.89 -11.11 7.15
CA ALA A 99 -3.03 -12.11 8.19
C ALA A 99 -4.51 -12.34 8.55
N ASN A 100 -4.78 -13.47 9.20
CA ASN A 100 -6.09 -13.79 9.80
C ASN A 100 -7.28 -13.72 8.82
N MET A 101 -7.07 -14.05 7.54
CA MET A 101 -8.17 -14.12 6.56
C MET A 101 -9.23 -15.15 6.97
N ASN A 102 -8.80 -16.24 7.60
CA ASN A 102 -9.68 -17.21 8.20
C ASN A 102 -9.54 -17.15 9.73
N LYS A 103 -10.62 -16.82 10.45
CA LYS A 103 -10.62 -16.75 11.92
C LYS A 103 -10.32 -18.09 12.59
N ALA A 104 -10.60 -19.21 11.91
CA ALA A 104 -10.34 -20.57 12.42
C ALA A 104 -8.87 -20.98 12.26
N HIS A 105 -8.19 -20.44 11.26
CA HIS A 105 -6.79 -20.72 10.98
C HIS A 105 -6.05 -19.39 10.95
N ARG A 106 -5.08 -19.21 11.83
CA ARG A 106 -4.23 -18.01 11.87
C ARG A 106 -3.25 -18.05 10.69
N ASP A 107 -3.80 -18.02 9.48
CA ASP A 107 -3.05 -17.99 8.24
C ASP A 107 -2.56 -16.58 7.94
N ARG A 108 -1.36 -16.52 7.41
CA ARG A 108 -0.77 -15.31 6.86
C ARG A 108 -0.37 -15.59 5.42
N LEU A 109 -0.80 -14.71 4.51
CA LEU A 109 -0.50 -14.80 3.09
C LEU A 109 0.33 -13.61 2.67
N ALA A 110 1.38 -13.86 1.89
CA ALA A 110 2.12 -12.85 1.15
C ALA A 110 1.65 -12.88 -0.32
N PHE A 111 1.14 -11.74 -0.80
CA PHE A 111 0.76 -11.58 -2.19
C PHE A 111 1.93 -11.04 -2.99
N MET A 112 2.26 -11.76 -4.04
CA MET A 112 3.37 -11.46 -4.93
C MET A 112 2.86 -11.21 -6.34
N ARG A 113 3.34 -10.15 -6.97
CA ARG A 113 3.21 -9.96 -8.41
C ARG A 113 4.44 -10.55 -9.09
N ILE A 114 4.24 -11.41 -10.07
CA ILE A 114 5.31 -11.92 -10.92
C ILE A 114 5.71 -10.80 -11.87
N CYS A 115 7.00 -10.48 -11.88
CA CYS A 115 7.56 -9.38 -12.65
C CYS A 115 8.26 -9.84 -13.92
N SER A 116 8.85 -11.04 -13.91
CA SER A 116 9.48 -11.65 -15.09
C SER A 116 9.41 -13.17 -15.01
N GLY A 117 9.50 -13.81 -16.17
CA GLY A 117 9.58 -15.24 -16.34
C GLY A 117 8.35 -16.01 -15.92
N LYS A 118 8.56 -17.26 -15.58
CA LYS A 118 7.52 -18.23 -15.20
C LYS A 118 7.75 -18.73 -13.78
N PHE A 119 6.73 -18.69 -12.96
CA PHE A 119 6.66 -19.39 -11.70
C PHE A 119 6.18 -20.83 -11.93
N GLU A 120 6.83 -21.80 -11.30
CA GLU A 120 6.39 -23.19 -11.24
C GLU A 120 6.31 -23.63 -9.78
N ARG A 121 5.22 -24.34 -9.44
CA ARG A 121 5.03 -24.89 -8.10
C ARG A 121 6.21 -25.78 -7.70
N ASP A 122 6.55 -25.74 -6.40
CA ASP A 122 7.65 -26.50 -5.80
C ASP A 122 9.06 -26.12 -6.29
N SER A 123 9.19 -25.15 -7.21
CA SER A 123 10.49 -24.63 -7.62
C SER A 123 11.22 -23.95 -6.44
N GLU A 124 12.56 -24.04 -6.43
CA GLU A 124 13.40 -23.33 -5.48
C GLU A 124 13.52 -21.88 -5.91
N VAL A 125 13.26 -20.97 -4.99
CA VAL A 125 13.41 -19.52 -5.17
C VAL A 125 14.41 -18.92 -4.18
N TYR A 126 14.88 -17.71 -4.45
CA TYR A 126 15.77 -16.97 -3.59
C TYR A 126 15.06 -15.72 -3.04
N HIS A 127 14.95 -15.63 -1.71
CA HIS A 127 14.46 -14.44 -1.02
C HIS A 127 15.62 -13.48 -0.84
N VAL A 128 15.63 -12.38 -1.59
CA VAL A 128 16.78 -11.49 -1.74
C VAL A 128 17.09 -10.78 -0.43
N GLN A 129 16.10 -10.14 0.20
CA GLN A 129 16.27 -9.42 1.47
C GLN A 129 16.62 -10.36 2.63
N GLY A 130 16.05 -11.56 2.64
CA GLY A 130 16.36 -12.59 3.63
C GLY A 130 17.66 -13.35 3.38
N GLY A 131 18.28 -13.19 2.22
CA GLY A 131 19.55 -13.83 1.85
C GLY A 131 19.53 -15.35 1.80
N LYS A 132 18.36 -15.97 1.55
CA LYS A 132 18.19 -17.44 1.64
C LYS A 132 17.37 -18.01 0.51
N LYS A 133 17.66 -19.27 0.18
CA LYS A 133 16.86 -20.09 -0.68
C LYS A 133 15.67 -20.66 0.08
N MET A 134 14.54 -20.80 -0.60
CA MET A 134 13.32 -21.36 -0.03
C MET A 134 12.41 -21.90 -1.13
N ARG A 135 11.37 -22.63 -0.73
CA ARG A 135 10.25 -22.98 -1.61
C ARG A 135 9.01 -22.22 -1.18
N LEU A 136 8.23 -21.75 -2.13
CA LEU A 136 7.00 -21.04 -1.86
C LEU A 136 5.91 -22.07 -1.53
N SER A 137 5.36 -21.98 -0.31
CA SER A 137 4.39 -22.95 0.17
C SER A 137 2.99 -22.57 -0.27
N GLN A 138 2.25 -23.55 -0.79
CA GLN A 138 0.84 -23.44 -1.15
C GLN A 138 0.52 -22.20 -2.01
N PRO A 139 1.14 -22.07 -3.20
CA PRO A 139 0.83 -20.96 -4.07
C PRO A 139 -0.64 -21.02 -4.49
N GLN A 140 -1.37 -19.92 -4.29
CA GLN A 140 -2.80 -19.84 -4.51
C GLN A 140 -3.12 -18.61 -5.34
N GLN A 141 -4.06 -18.73 -6.24
CA GLN A 141 -4.80 -17.62 -6.80
C GLN A 141 -6.09 -17.44 -6.01
N ILE A 142 -6.38 -16.20 -5.64
CA ILE A 142 -7.56 -15.87 -4.84
C ILE A 142 -8.49 -15.04 -5.69
N MET A 143 -9.69 -15.56 -5.92
CA MET A 143 -10.77 -14.84 -6.57
C MET A 143 -11.97 -14.79 -5.61
N ALA A 144 -12.24 -13.64 -5.05
CA ALA A 144 -13.24 -13.43 -4.01
C ALA A 144 -13.01 -14.37 -2.78
N ALA A 145 -13.88 -15.35 -2.53
CA ALA A 145 -13.77 -16.32 -1.45
C ALA A 145 -13.13 -17.66 -1.88
N GLU A 146 -12.94 -17.83 -3.17
CA GLU A 146 -12.38 -19.07 -3.73
C GLU A 146 -10.86 -19.04 -3.76
N ARG A 147 -10.24 -20.16 -3.45
CA ARG A 147 -8.79 -20.34 -3.46
C ARG A 147 -8.46 -21.53 -4.34
N GLU A 148 -7.70 -21.30 -5.38
CA GLU A 148 -7.22 -22.34 -6.27
C GLU A 148 -5.70 -22.47 -6.14
N ILE A 149 -5.21 -23.70 -6.13
CA ILE A 149 -3.77 -23.96 -6.14
C ILE A 149 -3.24 -23.67 -7.54
N VAL A 150 -2.17 -22.89 -7.60
CA VAL A 150 -1.53 -22.49 -8.86
C VAL A 150 -0.34 -23.42 -9.12
N GLU A 151 -0.36 -24.12 -10.23
CA GLU A 151 0.77 -24.94 -10.67
C GLU A 151 1.82 -24.10 -11.39
N GLU A 152 1.38 -23.14 -12.20
CA GLU A 152 2.24 -22.22 -12.93
C GLU A 152 1.61 -20.83 -13.04
N ALA A 153 2.43 -19.79 -13.10
CA ALA A 153 2.00 -18.41 -13.28
C ALA A 153 3.08 -17.59 -14.01
N TYR A 154 2.68 -16.53 -14.67
CA TYR A 154 3.53 -15.76 -15.58
C TYR A 154 3.64 -14.30 -15.16
N ALA A 155 4.56 -13.57 -15.79
CA ALA A 155 4.73 -12.15 -15.55
C ALA A 155 3.40 -11.39 -15.71
N GLY A 156 3.05 -10.61 -14.68
CA GLY A 156 1.75 -9.91 -14.55
C GLY A 156 0.77 -10.60 -13.61
N ASP A 157 0.87 -11.92 -13.41
CA ASP A 157 0.01 -12.65 -12.50
C ASP A 157 0.31 -12.32 -11.04
N ILE A 158 -0.72 -12.48 -10.22
CA ILE A 158 -0.64 -12.34 -8.76
C ILE A 158 -0.88 -13.70 -8.12
N ILE A 159 0.06 -14.12 -7.28
CA ILE A 159 -0.05 -15.33 -6.47
C ILE A 159 0.00 -14.98 -4.99
N GLY A 160 -0.80 -15.66 -4.18
CA GLY A 160 -0.70 -15.65 -2.72
C GLY A 160 0.05 -16.87 -2.23
N VAL A 161 1.03 -16.70 -1.36
CA VAL A 161 1.77 -17.82 -0.76
C VAL A 161 1.62 -17.79 0.74
N PHE A 162 1.59 -18.99 1.37
CA PHE A 162 1.62 -19.07 2.82
C PHE A 162 2.91 -18.46 3.36
N ASP A 163 2.79 -17.56 4.33
CA ASP A 163 3.91 -16.86 4.94
C ASP A 163 4.01 -17.17 6.45
N PRO A 164 5.03 -17.89 6.88
CA PRO A 164 5.28 -18.12 8.32
C PRO A 164 5.82 -16.88 9.06
N GLY A 165 5.76 -15.70 8.48
CA GLY A 165 6.30 -14.45 9.03
C GLY A 165 7.68 -14.09 8.49
N VAL A 166 8.00 -14.53 7.29
CA VAL A 166 9.33 -14.35 6.66
C VAL A 166 9.34 -13.15 5.72
N PHE A 167 8.20 -12.88 5.04
CA PHE A 167 8.11 -11.83 4.04
C PHE A 167 7.72 -10.49 4.64
N SER A 168 8.22 -9.44 3.99
CA SER A 168 7.83 -8.05 4.19
C SER A 168 7.35 -7.44 2.88
N ILE A 169 6.49 -6.41 2.96
CA ILE A 169 6.11 -5.63 1.77
C ILE A 169 7.38 -4.99 1.19
N GLY A 170 7.56 -5.11 -0.11
CA GLY A 170 8.76 -4.67 -0.81
C GLY A 170 9.82 -5.74 -1.03
N ASP A 171 9.63 -6.95 -0.51
CA ASP A 171 10.58 -8.04 -0.72
C ASP A 171 10.60 -8.50 -2.17
N THR A 172 11.80 -8.81 -2.64
CA THR A 172 12.06 -9.36 -3.97
C THR A 172 12.36 -10.84 -3.87
N ILE A 173 11.71 -11.60 -4.73
CA ILE A 173 11.91 -13.04 -4.88
C ILE A 173 12.43 -13.28 -6.28
N THR A 174 13.50 -14.05 -6.41
CA THR A 174 14.12 -14.36 -7.70
C THR A 174 14.37 -15.85 -7.85
N MET A 175 14.72 -16.27 -9.05
CA MET A 175 15.33 -17.59 -9.23
C MET A 175 16.69 -17.68 -8.51
N PRO A 176 17.14 -18.86 -8.06
CA PRO A 176 18.44 -19.02 -7.45
C PRO A 176 19.57 -18.53 -8.36
N GLY A 177 20.49 -17.72 -7.80
CA GLY A 177 21.62 -17.13 -8.55
C GLY A 177 21.42 -15.69 -9.00
N LYS A 178 20.20 -15.18 -9.02
CA LYS A 178 19.89 -13.76 -9.22
C LYS A 178 19.69 -13.08 -7.87
N LYS A 179 20.23 -11.87 -7.66
CA LYS A 179 20.20 -11.19 -6.36
C LYS A 179 19.78 -9.72 -6.43
N PHE A 180 19.31 -9.26 -7.58
CA PHE A 180 18.84 -7.88 -7.73
C PHE A 180 17.60 -7.61 -6.83
N ARG A 181 17.39 -6.34 -6.50
CA ARG A 181 16.25 -5.87 -5.71
C ARG A 181 15.39 -4.93 -6.52
N TYR A 182 14.10 -5.15 -6.50
CA TYR A 182 13.17 -4.14 -7.00
C TYR A 182 13.10 -2.95 -6.05
N SER A 183 12.86 -1.77 -6.60
CA SER A 183 12.52 -0.60 -5.80
C SER A 183 11.28 -0.90 -4.94
N GLY A 184 11.38 -0.66 -3.65
CA GLY A 184 10.29 -0.89 -2.71
C GLY A 184 9.09 0.01 -2.98
N ILE A 185 7.97 -0.29 -2.31
CA ILE A 185 6.83 0.64 -2.23
C ILE A 185 7.17 1.65 -1.14
N PRO A 186 7.29 2.95 -1.47
CA PRO A 186 7.54 3.96 -0.44
C PRO A 186 6.34 3.99 0.53
N PRO A 187 6.57 3.92 1.85
CA PRO A 187 5.50 4.12 2.80
C PRO A 187 5.05 5.57 2.77
N PHE A 188 3.75 5.81 2.82
CA PHE A 188 3.22 7.16 3.03
C PHE A 188 3.58 7.63 4.44
N GLU A 189 3.99 8.89 4.56
CA GLU A 189 4.21 9.49 5.87
C GLU A 189 2.89 9.60 6.62
N PRO A 190 2.84 9.20 7.91
CA PRO A 190 1.62 9.37 8.70
C PRO A 190 1.37 10.84 9.01
N GLU A 191 0.10 11.22 8.94
CA GLU A 191 -0.39 12.57 9.23
C GLU A 191 -1.17 12.64 10.56
N HIS A 192 -1.59 11.48 11.08
CA HIS A 192 -2.35 11.39 12.32
C HIS A 192 -1.69 10.41 13.28
N PHE A 193 -1.63 10.78 14.56
CA PHE A 193 -0.95 10.00 15.59
C PHE A 193 -1.83 9.79 16.81
N MET A 194 -1.79 8.58 17.37
CA MET A 194 -2.41 8.25 18.65
C MET A 194 -1.46 7.47 19.56
N SER A 195 -1.45 7.81 20.84
CA SER A 195 -0.91 6.93 21.88
C SER A 195 -1.91 5.81 22.15
N VAL A 196 -1.43 4.57 22.18
CA VAL A 196 -2.26 3.37 22.29
C VAL A 196 -1.71 2.42 23.34
N ARG A 197 -2.59 1.94 24.23
CA ARG A 197 -2.25 0.94 25.24
C ARG A 197 -3.42 0.00 25.50
N PRO A 198 -3.17 -1.25 25.94
CA PRO A 198 -4.25 -2.15 26.29
C PRO A 198 -4.99 -1.67 27.57
N LYS A 199 -6.31 -1.82 27.62
CA LYS A 199 -7.09 -1.57 28.85
C LYS A 199 -6.75 -2.57 29.94
N ASP A 200 -6.51 -3.83 29.55
CA ASP A 200 -6.13 -4.92 30.43
C ASP A 200 -4.63 -5.23 30.25
N THR A 201 -3.86 -4.97 31.32
CA THR A 201 -2.40 -5.21 31.32
C THR A 201 -2.03 -6.69 31.18
N MET A 202 -2.93 -7.62 31.51
CA MET A 202 -2.73 -9.05 31.35
C MET A 202 -2.68 -9.44 29.86
N LYS A 203 -3.25 -8.64 28.97
CA LYS A 203 -3.26 -8.83 27.52
C LYS A 203 -2.10 -8.20 26.78
N ARG A 204 -1.06 -7.77 27.50
CA ARG A 204 0.14 -7.12 26.91
C ARG A 204 0.77 -7.95 25.78
N LYS A 205 0.90 -9.26 25.94
CA LYS A 205 1.49 -10.11 24.87
C LYS A 205 0.63 -10.14 23.59
N GLN A 206 -0.68 -10.23 23.76
CA GLN A 206 -1.63 -10.18 22.64
C GLN A 206 -1.63 -8.81 21.97
N PHE A 207 -1.53 -7.74 22.77
CA PHE A 207 -1.41 -6.37 22.29
C PHE A 207 -0.18 -6.19 21.40
N ILE A 208 1.01 -6.52 21.90
CA ILE A 208 2.27 -6.38 21.13
C ILE A 208 2.19 -7.21 19.84
N LYS A 209 1.76 -8.47 19.94
CA LYS A 209 1.61 -9.32 18.76
C LYS A 209 0.63 -8.73 17.75
N GLY A 210 -0.50 -8.19 18.21
CA GLY A 210 -1.54 -7.63 17.33
C GLY A 210 -1.05 -6.37 16.59
N ILE A 211 -0.43 -5.44 17.31
CA ILE A 211 0.08 -4.21 16.68
C ILE A 211 1.19 -4.53 15.65
N GLU A 212 2.11 -5.44 15.98
CA GLU A 212 3.19 -5.84 15.06
C GLU A 212 2.64 -6.50 13.78
N GLN A 213 1.67 -7.39 13.91
CA GLN A 213 1.06 -8.06 12.74
C GLN A 213 0.31 -7.07 11.85
N ILE A 214 -0.52 -6.19 12.44
CA ILE A 214 -1.27 -5.18 11.68
C ILE A 214 -0.33 -4.18 11.00
N ALA A 215 0.79 -3.82 11.63
CA ALA A 215 1.80 -2.96 11.03
C ALA A 215 2.54 -3.63 9.87
N GLN A 216 2.84 -4.92 9.99
CA GLN A 216 3.46 -5.69 8.90
C GLN A 216 2.57 -5.79 7.66
N GLU A 217 1.27 -5.67 7.82
CA GLU A 217 0.30 -5.56 6.71
C GLU A 217 0.27 -4.16 6.07
N GLY A 218 0.99 -3.18 6.65
CA GLY A 218 1.03 -1.80 6.16
C GLY A 218 -0.19 -0.96 6.54
N ALA A 219 -1.09 -1.48 7.39
CA ALA A 219 -2.31 -0.76 7.79
C ALA A 219 -2.03 0.39 8.77
N ILE A 220 -0.97 0.29 9.57
CA ILE A 220 -0.53 1.27 10.55
C ILE A 220 1.00 1.34 10.57
N GLN A 221 1.55 2.42 11.09
CA GLN A 221 2.95 2.51 11.45
C GLN A 221 3.11 2.58 12.97
N ILE A 222 4.06 1.84 13.50
CA ILE A 222 4.31 1.76 14.95
C ILE A 222 5.57 2.55 15.28
N PHE A 223 5.44 3.36 16.31
CA PHE A 223 6.54 4.10 16.91
C PHE A 223 6.55 3.90 18.42
N LYS A 224 7.72 4.08 19.01
CA LYS A 224 7.90 4.12 20.47
C LYS A 224 8.77 5.33 20.84
N ILE A 225 8.72 5.74 22.09
CA ILE A 225 9.66 6.71 22.62
C ILE A 225 11.00 5.98 22.84
N PRO A 226 12.14 6.54 22.39
CA PRO A 226 13.45 5.91 22.57
C PRO A 226 13.71 5.56 24.03
N GLY A 227 14.15 4.33 24.28
CA GLY A 227 14.40 3.81 25.62
C GLY A 227 13.18 3.25 26.35
N TYR A 228 11.97 3.33 25.76
CA TYR A 228 10.74 2.74 26.31
C TYR A 228 10.32 1.52 25.47
N GLY A 229 9.54 0.62 26.07
CA GLY A 229 8.98 -0.54 25.37
C GLY A 229 7.68 -0.20 24.62
N LEU A 230 7.09 -1.23 24.01
CA LEU A 230 5.83 -1.14 23.29
C LEU A 230 4.59 -1.25 24.19
N GLU A 231 4.73 -1.08 25.49
CA GLU A 231 3.58 -1.09 26.42
C GLU A 231 2.62 0.06 26.17
N GLU A 232 3.15 1.18 25.74
CA GLU A 232 2.44 2.34 25.24
C GLU A 232 3.06 2.71 23.90
N ALA A 233 2.44 2.21 22.83
CA ALA A 233 2.88 2.45 21.47
C ALA A 233 2.27 3.74 20.93
N ILE A 234 2.98 4.40 20.02
CA ILE A 234 2.43 5.47 19.19
C ILE A 234 2.12 4.88 17.82
N ILE A 235 0.88 5.03 17.40
CA ILE A 235 0.43 4.58 16.08
C ILE A 235 0.29 5.79 15.17
N GLY A 236 0.93 5.71 14.00
CA GLY A 236 0.80 6.69 12.93
C GLY A 236 0.00 6.12 11.77
N VAL A 237 -0.90 6.92 11.19
CA VAL A 237 -1.73 6.59 10.03
C VAL A 237 -1.87 7.77 9.08
N VAL A 238 -2.18 7.49 7.82
CA VAL A 238 -2.43 8.53 6.80
C VAL A 238 -3.85 9.09 6.95
N GLY A 239 -4.83 8.25 7.26
CA GLY A 239 -6.23 8.66 7.41
C GLY A 239 -6.86 8.16 8.72
N THR A 240 -7.70 8.98 9.34
CA THR A 240 -8.29 8.73 10.67
C THR A 240 -9.13 7.45 10.74
N LEU A 241 -9.78 7.03 9.65
CA LEU A 241 -10.54 5.78 9.59
C LEU A 241 -9.68 4.53 9.84
N GLN A 242 -8.38 4.59 9.58
CA GLN A 242 -7.46 3.49 9.88
C GLN A 242 -7.40 3.19 11.39
N PHE A 243 -7.60 4.19 12.26
CA PHE A 243 -7.69 3.97 13.71
C PHE A 243 -8.92 3.16 14.11
N ASP A 244 -10.06 3.37 13.47
CA ASP A 244 -11.28 2.60 13.76
C ASP A 244 -11.14 1.16 13.28
N VAL A 245 -10.57 0.94 12.11
CA VAL A 245 -10.22 -0.40 11.60
C VAL A 245 -9.24 -1.09 12.55
N PHE A 246 -8.18 -0.40 12.96
CA PHE A 246 -7.21 -0.91 13.91
C PHE A 246 -7.85 -1.32 15.24
N ARG A 247 -8.67 -0.46 15.83
CA ARG A 247 -9.41 -0.75 17.08
C ARG A 247 -10.30 -1.97 16.95
N TYR A 248 -11.07 -2.04 15.86
CA TYR A 248 -11.96 -3.17 15.58
C TYR A 248 -11.17 -4.48 15.44
N ARG A 249 -10.08 -4.47 14.70
CA ARG A 249 -9.23 -5.65 14.50
C ARG A 249 -8.57 -6.11 15.80
N MET A 250 -8.03 -5.18 16.60
CA MET A 250 -7.44 -5.51 17.90
C MET A 250 -8.44 -6.20 18.82
N GLN A 251 -9.70 -5.77 18.81
CA GLN A 251 -10.76 -6.40 19.61
C GLN A 251 -11.21 -7.74 19.00
N SER A 252 -11.50 -7.79 17.71
CA SER A 252 -12.11 -8.95 17.05
C SER A 252 -11.14 -10.10 16.79
N GLU A 253 -9.86 -9.82 16.50
CA GLU A 253 -8.85 -10.82 16.13
C GLU A 253 -7.96 -11.20 17.32
N TYR A 254 -7.62 -10.23 18.18
CA TYR A 254 -6.68 -10.42 19.31
C TYR A 254 -7.36 -10.39 20.67
N GLY A 255 -8.63 -10.00 20.75
CA GLY A 255 -9.40 -9.89 21.99
C GLY A 255 -8.91 -8.79 22.93
N VAL A 256 -8.26 -7.74 22.39
CA VAL A 256 -7.66 -6.65 23.15
C VAL A 256 -8.47 -5.38 22.97
N GLU A 257 -9.02 -4.87 24.08
CA GLU A 257 -9.58 -3.52 24.14
C GLU A 257 -8.49 -2.49 24.39
N LEU A 258 -8.61 -1.31 23.75
CA LEU A 258 -7.59 -0.28 23.74
C LEU A 258 -8.05 1.01 24.42
N TYR A 259 -7.12 1.64 25.15
CA TYR A 259 -7.13 3.09 25.36
C TYR A 259 -6.37 3.72 24.19
N MET A 260 -7.00 4.72 23.56
CA MET A 260 -6.44 5.45 22.44
C MET A 260 -6.60 6.95 22.70
N SER A 261 -5.51 7.69 22.67
CA SER A 261 -5.49 9.14 22.92
C SER A 261 -4.82 9.85 21.75
N PRO A 262 -5.48 10.82 21.11
CA PRO A 262 -4.89 11.56 19.99
C PRO A 262 -3.66 12.36 20.46
N LEU A 263 -2.68 12.44 19.58
CA LEU A 263 -1.47 13.24 19.77
C LEU A 263 -1.48 14.44 18.80
N PRO A 264 -0.95 15.59 19.19
CA PRO A 264 -1.01 16.80 18.39
C PRO A 264 0.10 16.87 17.33
N TYR A 265 0.39 15.74 16.67
CA TYR A 265 1.41 15.69 15.62
C TYR A 265 0.74 15.50 14.28
N GLU A 266 1.23 16.22 13.27
CA GLU A 266 0.75 16.21 11.89
C GLU A 266 1.86 15.85 10.89
N HIS A 267 3.12 15.97 11.31
CA HIS A 267 4.27 15.75 10.45
C HIS A 267 5.27 14.80 11.08
N LEU A 268 5.88 13.98 10.23
CA LEU A 268 6.97 13.08 10.60
C LEU A 268 8.16 13.30 9.65
N ARG A 269 9.39 13.27 10.18
CA ARG A 269 10.61 13.32 9.37
C ARG A 269 11.62 12.30 9.88
N PHE A 270 12.15 11.50 8.97
CA PHE A 270 13.16 10.50 9.28
C PHE A 270 14.52 11.14 9.54
N ILE A 271 15.24 10.63 10.55
CA ILE A 271 16.60 11.01 10.85
C ILE A 271 17.52 10.00 10.15
N LEU A 272 18.12 10.38 9.03
CA LEU A 272 18.99 9.50 8.24
C LEU A 272 20.43 9.49 8.75
N GLU A 273 20.94 10.66 9.09
CA GLU A 273 22.30 10.83 9.60
C GLU A 273 22.25 11.78 10.80
N CYS A 274 22.76 11.34 11.93
CA CYS A 274 22.79 12.15 13.14
C CYS A 274 24.24 12.26 13.63
N PRO A 275 24.84 13.46 13.63
CA PRO A 275 26.21 13.65 14.06
C PRO A 275 26.38 13.54 15.58
N VAL A 276 25.29 13.54 16.32
CA VAL A 276 25.27 13.44 17.80
C VAL A 276 24.28 12.35 18.22
N PRO A 277 24.42 11.77 19.42
CA PRO A 277 23.41 10.86 19.95
C PRO A 277 22.01 11.50 19.93
N VAL A 278 21.00 10.74 19.56
CA VAL A 278 19.61 11.21 19.35
C VAL A 278 19.04 11.94 20.58
N ASN A 279 19.43 11.52 21.77
CA ASN A 279 19.05 12.16 23.05
C ASN A 279 19.73 13.50 23.32
N GLN A 280 20.69 13.91 22.50
CA GLN A 280 21.39 15.20 22.58
C GLN A 280 20.97 16.18 21.46
N LEU A 281 19.96 15.81 20.67
CA LEU A 281 19.41 16.68 19.65
C LEU A 281 18.73 17.90 20.29
N ASP A 282 19.14 19.09 19.84
CA ASP A 282 18.48 20.35 20.20
C ASP A 282 17.20 20.51 19.34
N LEU A 283 16.08 20.08 19.91
CA LEU A 283 14.79 20.09 19.23
C LEU A 283 13.95 21.30 19.63
N ALA A 284 13.20 21.84 18.69
CA ALA A 284 12.22 22.88 18.96
C ALA A 284 11.14 22.36 19.94
N ASN A 285 10.58 23.29 20.72
CA ASN A 285 9.47 22.97 21.63
C ASN A 285 8.31 22.32 20.87
N GLY A 286 7.77 21.22 21.42
CA GLY A 286 6.69 20.46 20.77
C GLY A 286 7.15 19.38 19.80
N THR A 287 8.45 19.31 19.49
CA THR A 287 9.01 18.22 18.70
C THR A 287 9.40 17.05 19.61
N LYS A 288 9.10 15.82 19.18
CA LYS A 288 9.57 14.61 19.86
C LYS A 288 10.31 13.71 18.90
N VAL A 289 11.26 12.93 19.45
CA VAL A 289 11.91 11.85 18.73
C VAL A 289 11.13 10.56 18.99
N LEU A 290 10.88 9.85 17.92
CA LEU A 290 10.29 8.51 17.95
C LEU A 290 11.26 7.52 17.30
N GLU A 291 11.15 6.28 17.67
CA GLU A 291 11.88 5.14 17.10
C GLU A 291 10.85 4.18 16.49
N ASP A 292 11.02 3.83 15.22
CA ASP A 292 10.17 2.84 14.55
C ASP A 292 10.55 1.40 14.98
N TYR A 293 9.79 0.42 14.51
CA TYR A 293 10.04 -1.00 14.83
C TYR A 293 11.35 -1.55 14.23
N ARG A 294 11.97 -0.83 13.29
CA ARG A 294 13.28 -1.17 12.68
C ARG A 294 14.44 -0.51 13.41
N GLY A 295 14.17 0.31 14.42
CA GLY A 295 15.18 1.08 15.12
C GLY A 295 15.60 2.37 14.41
N CYS A 296 14.84 2.80 13.39
CA CYS A 296 15.07 4.07 12.74
C CYS A 296 14.42 5.19 13.55
N PHE A 297 15.16 6.29 13.71
CA PHE A 297 14.67 7.45 14.44
C PHE A 297 13.96 8.44 13.52
N SER A 298 12.92 9.06 14.04
CA SER A 298 12.14 10.09 13.37
C SER A 298 11.80 11.22 14.34
N THR A 299 11.57 12.41 13.83
CA THR A 299 11.01 13.53 14.59
C THR A 299 9.56 13.74 14.21
N VAL A 300 8.70 13.99 15.19
CA VAL A 300 7.29 14.38 14.99
C VAL A 300 7.03 15.75 15.59
N PHE A 301 6.20 16.54 14.90
CA PHE A 301 5.88 17.93 15.30
C PHE A 301 4.50 18.34 14.75
N GLN A 302 3.92 19.39 15.31
CA GLN A 302 2.60 19.90 14.95
C GLN A 302 2.66 20.94 13.83
N ASP A 303 3.59 21.89 13.88
CA ASP A 303 3.69 22.98 12.92
C ASP A 303 5.04 22.96 12.19
N PHE A 304 5.00 22.94 10.86
CA PHE A 304 6.19 22.95 10.03
C PHE A 304 7.11 24.17 10.28
N LYS A 305 6.56 25.32 10.70
CA LYS A 305 7.32 26.51 11.05
C LYS A 305 8.20 26.34 12.28
N MET A 306 7.89 25.36 13.13
CA MET A 306 8.69 25.04 14.32
C MET A 306 9.88 24.12 14.02
N PHE A 307 10.02 23.67 12.77
CA PHE A 307 11.12 22.80 12.35
C PHE A 307 12.39 23.61 12.09
N SER A 308 13.09 24.00 13.14
CA SER A 308 14.44 24.55 13.07
C SER A 308 15.42 23.50 13.56
N LEU A 309 16.00 22.74 12.65
CA LEU A 309 17.10 21.84 12.95
C LEU A 309 18.42 22.52 12.55
N LYS A 310 19.30 22.66 13.52
CA LYS A 310 20.70 23.03 13.28
C LYS A 310 21.48 21.95 12.52
N TYR A 311 20.87 20.79 12.28
CA TYR A 311 21.49 19.61 11.69
C TYR A 311 20.75 19.22 10.40
N CYS A 312 21.52 18.88 9.36
CA CYS A 312 20.95 18.39 8.09
C CYS A 312 20.19 17.08 8.29
N LEU A 313 18.87 17.18 8.35
CA LEU A 313 18.01 16.02 8.10
C LEU A 313 17.88 15.88 6.59
N LYS A 314 18.40 14.80 6.00
CA LYS A 314 18.02 14.43 4.65
C LYS A 314 16.55 14.06 4.69
N ILE A 315 15.71 14.93 4.13
CA ILE A 315 14.30 14.63 3.87
C ILE A 315 14.30 13.68 2.67
N ILE A 316 13.70 12.51 2.82
CA ILE A 316 13.35 11.68 1.67
C ILE A 316 12.07 12.31 1.11
N PRO A 317 12.05 12.72 -0.19
CA PRO A 317 10.86 13.24 -0.82
C PRO A 317 9.77 12.17 -0.93
#